data_9a15bdea56adf873996d4b465f8e8779
#
_entry.id   9a15bdea56adf873996d4b465f8e8779
#
_cell.length_a   1.000
_cell.length_b   1.000
_cell.length_c   1.000
_cell.angle_alpha   90.00
_cell.angle_beta   90.00
_cell.angle_gamma   90.00
#
_symmetry.space_group_name_H-M   'P 1'
#
loop_
_entity.id
_entity.type
_entity.pdbx_description
1 polymer ?
#
loop_
_entity_poly.entity_id
_entity_poly.type
_entity_poly.pdbx_seq_one_letter_code
_entity_poly.pdbx_strand_id
1 'polypeptide(L)'
;MKRILLGVIGLLCLCVACQRKDLSFKPGEVWPDDKGVHINAHGGGILRIGDTYYWFGEHKTEGSAGNLAQVGVHCYSSKDLYNWKDEGIALSVVPDDTTSHIAKGCVLERPKVIYNKKNDQYVM
;
A
#
# COMPACT_ATOMS: atom_id res chain seq x y z
N MET A 1 2.40 53.91 -36.98
CA MET A 1 1.43 53.15 -36.16
C MET A 1 2.11 51.87 -35.70
N LYS A 2 2.62 51.85 -34.46
CA LYS A 2 3.29 50.67 -33.87
C LYS A 2 2.25 49.89 -33.07
N ARG A 3 1.99 48.62 -33.44
CA ARG A 3 1.12 47.71 -32.69
C ARG A 3 1.96 47.08 -31.57
N ILE A 4 1.61 47.35 -30.34
CA ILE A 4 2.17 46.74 -29.13
C ILE A 4 1.44 45.40 -28.93
N LEU A 5 2.18 44.28 -29.05
CA LEU A 5 1.69 42.95 -28.78
C LEU A 5 1.88 42.69 -27.28
N LEU A 6 0.81 42.76 -26.49
CA LEU A 6 0.82 42.34 -25.08
C LEU A 6 0.84 40.79 -25.01
N GLY A 7 1.97 40.24 -24.64
CA GLY A 7 2.08 38.83 -24.30
C GLY A 7 1.53 38.59 -22.89
N VAL A 8 0.41 37.85 -22.82
CA VAL A 8 -0.14 37.34 -21.54
C VAL A 8 0.70 36.13 -21.10
N ILE A 9 1.58 36.34 -20.14
CA ILE A 9 2.31 35.26 -19.49
C ILE A 9 1.32 34.62 -18.50
N GLY A 10 0.76 33.47 -18.87
CA GLY A 10 -0.06 32.64 -18.00
C GLY A 10 0.83 32.01 -16.92
N LEU A 11 0.74 32.49 -15.68
CA LEU A 11 1.37 31.90 -14.51
C LEU A 11 0.62 30.59 -14.18
N LEU A 12 1.19 29.45 -14.62
CA LEU A 12 0.71 28.13 -14.25
C LEU A 12 1.07 27.89 -12.78
N CYS A 13 0.14 28.15 -11.86
CA CYS A 13 0.25 27.75 -10.47
C CYS A 13 0.21 26.21 -10.41
N LEU A 14 1.35 25.57 -10.34
CA LEU A 14 1.48 24.18 -9.91
C LEU A 14 1.07 24.11 -8.44
N CYS A 15 -0.20 23.80 -8.17
CA CYS A 15 -0.65 23.39 -6.85
C CYS A 15 0.00 22.05 -6.53
N VAL A 16 1.18 22.06 -5.93
CA VAL A 16 1.70 20.89 -5.22
C VAL A 16 0.75 20.68 -4.05
N ALA A 17 -0.14 19.71 -4.17
CA ALA A 17 -0.98 19.27 -3.06
C ALA A 17 -0.04 18.79 -1.95
N CYS A 18 0.16 19.65 -0.95
CA CYS A 18 0.91 19.30 0.24
C CYS A 18 0.06 18.27 0.99
N GLN A 19 0.36 16.98 0.83
CA GLN A 19 -0.30 15.93 1.59
C GLN A 19 -0.06 16.20 3.07
N ARG A 20 -1.15 16.34 3.81
CA ARG A 20 -1.12 16.58 5.24
C ARG A 20 -0.59 15.31 5.91
N LYS A 21 0.61 15.39 6.51
CA LYS A 21 1.18 14.26 7.26
C LYS A 21 0.43 14.09 8.57
N ASP A 22 -0.02 12.87 8.82
CA ASP A 22 -0.49 12.49 10.14
C ASP A 22 0.69 12.40 11.12
N LEU A 23 0.48 12.89 12.34
CA LEU A 23 1.48 12.91 13.41
C LEU A 23 1.03 12.08 14.62
N SER A 24 -0.08 11.35 14.50
CA SER A 24 -0.64 10.53 15.58
C SER A 24 -1.54 9.44 15.01
N PHE A 25 -1.70 8.35 15.75
CA PHE A 25 -2.73 7.37 15.46
C PHE A 25 -4.12 7.93 15.77
N LYS A 26 -5.09 7.59 14.93
CA LYS A 26 -6.50 7.98 15.09
C LYS A 26 -7.37 6.71 15.11
N PRO A 27 -7.49 6.05 16.27
CA PRO A 27 -8.27 4.82 16.38
C PRO A 27 -9.72 5.03 15.96
N GLY A 28 -10.24 4.11 15.11
CA GLY A 28 -11.62 4.18 14.61
C GLY A 28 -11.83 5.05 13.38
N GLU A 29 -10.81 5.79 12.93
CA GLU A 29 -10.87 6.51 11.66
C GLU A 29 -10.30 5.64 10.52
N VAL A 30 -10.71 5.98 9.29
CA VAL A 30 -10.10 5.42 8.08
C VAL A 30 -8.64 5.85 8.02
N TRP A 31 -7.75 4.89 7.82
CA TRP A 31 -6.32 5.16 7.70
C TRP A 31 -5.90 5.12 6.24
N PRO A 32 -5.65 6.28 5.61
CA PRO A 32 -5.30 6.35 4.19
C PRO A 32 -3.80 6.11 3.95
N ASP A 33 -3.51 5.63 2.76
CA ASP A 33 -2.16 5.62 2.20
C ASP A 33 -1.77 6.99 1.59
N ASP A 34 -0.61 7.05 0.94
CA ASP A 34 -0.08 8.23 0.25
C ASP A 34 -0.92 8.68 -0.96
N LYS A 35 -1.88 7.87 -1.41
CA LYS A 35 -2.83 8.18 -2.48
C LYS A 35 -4.21 8.56 -1.95
N GLY A 36 -4.40 8.57 -0.63
CA GLY A 36 -5.68 8.81 0.01
C GLY A 36 -6.63 7.61 0.00
N VAL A 37 -6.14 6.42 -0.35
CA VAL A 37 -6.92 5.18 -0.37
C VAL A 37 -6.77 4.49 0.98
N HIS A 38 -7.87 3.90 1.47
CA HIS A 38 -7.85 3.14 2.71
C HIS A 38 -6.86 1.97 2.65
N ILE A 39 -5.98 1.87 3.66
CA ILE A 39 -5.03 0.77 3.80
C ILE A 39 -5.77 -0.55 3.93
N ASN A 40 -5.49 -1.48 3.02
CA ASN A 40 -6.07 -2.83 2.98
C ASN A 40 -4.99 -3.86 3.28
N ALA A 41 -4.68 -4.03 4.57
CA ALA A 41 -3.61 -4.91 5.07
C ALA A 41 -4.04 -5.61 6.35
N HIS A 42 -5.12 -6.42 6.25
CA HIS A 42 -5.72 -7.09 7.39
C HIS A 42 -4.76 -8.12 8.02
N GLY A 43 -4.85 -8.27 9.35
CA GLY A 43 -4.11 -9.28 10.11
C GLY A 43 -2.60 -9.24 9.95
N GLY A 44 -2.07 -8.16 9.43
CA GLY A 44 -0.71 -8.05 8.93
C GLY A 44 0.40 -8.11 9.97
N GLY A 45 1.63 -8.12 9.47
CA GLY A 45 2.85 -8.01 10.24
C GLY A 45 3.73 -6.89 9.73
N ILE A 46 4.47 -6.28 10.65
CA ILE A 46 5.43 -5.22 10.34
C ILE A 46 6.84 -5.78 10.41
N LEU A 47 7.63 -5.53 9.36
CA LEU A 47 9.06 -5.79 9.29
C LEU A 47 9.79 -4.45 9.23
N ARG A 48 10.85 -4.27 10.02
CA ARG A 48 11.73 -3.10 9.92
C ARG A 48 13.02 -3.47 9.18
N ILE A 49 13.36 -2.68 8.16
CA ILE A 49 14.63 -2.79 7.43
C ILE A 49 15.29 -1.40 7.43
N GLY A 50 16.39 -1.30 8.13
CA GLY A 50 17.05 0.00 8.33
C GLY A 50 16.12 0.97 9.07
N ASP A 51 15.79 2.08 8.43
CA ASP A 51 14.91 3.14 8.93
C ASP A 51 13.47 3.07 8.38
N THR A 52 13.15 2.00 7.64
CA THR A 52 11.85 1.81 6.98
C THR A 52 11.08 0.66 7.62
N TYR A 53 9.80 0.89 7.86
CA TYR A 53 8.83 -0.11 8.27
C TYR A 53 8.05 -0.58 7.04
N TYR A 54 7.88 -1.89 6.89
CA TYR A 54 7.09 -2.52 5.84
C TYR A 54 5.93 -3.27 6.50
N TRP A 55 4.71 -2.95 6.11
CA TRP A 55 3.51 -3.61 6.59
C TRP A 55 2.97 -4.54 5.50
N PHE A 56 2.96 -5.83 5.77
CA PHE A 56 2.39 -6.86 4.90
C PHE A 56 1.08 -7.34 5.51
N GLY A 57 0.00 -7.28 4.76
CA GLY A 57 -1.31 -7.72 5.24
C GLY A 57 -2.20 -8.25 4.14
N GLU A 58 -3.26 -8.94 4.54
CA GLU A 58 -4.24 -9.46 3.60
C GLU A 58 -4.97 -8.34 2.88
N HIS A 59 -5.05 -8.42 1.56
CA HIS A 59 -5.86 -7.54 0.75
C HIS A 59 -7.10 -8.31 0.25
N LYS A 60 -8.27 -7.84 0.64
CA LYS A 60 -9.55 -8.36 0.15
C LYS A 60 -10.34 -7.23 -0.52
N THR A 61 -10.99 -7.55 -1.64
CA THR A 61 -11.98 -6.63 -2.22
C THR A 61 -13.18 -6.51 -1.28
N GLU A 62 -13.87 -5.39 -1.33
CA GLU A 62 -15.08 -5.17 -0.54
C GLU A 62 -16.18 -6.16 -0.90
N GLY A 63 -17.06 -6.44 0.06
CA GLY A 63 -18.22 -7.28 -0.10
C GLY A 63 -18.19 -8.55 0.74
N SER A 64 -19.16 -9.45 0.51
CA SER A 64 -19.39 -10.64 1.30
C SER A 64 -18.78 -11.93 0.72
N ALA A 65 -17.90 -11.83 -0.26
CA ALA A 65 -17.35 -13.00 -0.97
C ALA A 65 -16.34 -13.82 -0.12
N GLY A 66 -16.02 -13.39 1.10
CA GLY A 66 -15.12 -14.11 2.01
C GLY A 66 -13.73 -14.30 1.39
N ASN A 67 -13.23 -15.54 1.36
CA ASN A 67 -11.91 -15.84 0.81
C ASN A 67 -11.82 -15.67 -0.71
N LEU A 68 -12.95 -15.72 -1.44
CA LEU A 68 -12.96 -15.42 -2.88
C LEU A 68 -12.66 -13.95 -3.18
N ALA A 69 -12.83 -13.05 -2.18
CA ALA A 69 -12.44 -11.65 -2.27
C ALA A 69 -10.92 -11.43 -2.11
N GLN A 70 -10.16 -12.48 -1.75
CA GLN A 70 -8.72 -12.39 -1.54
C GLN A 70 -8.00 -12.03 -2.84
N VAL A 71 -7.22 -10.94 -2.79
CA VAL A 71 -6.36 -10.46 -3.88
C VAL A 71 -4.93 -10.96 -3.67
N GLY A 72 -4.49 -11.00 -2.41
CA GLY A 72 -3.15 -11.39 -2.04
C GLY A 72 -2.66 -10.70 -0.78
N VAL A 73 -1.36 -10.55 -0.67
CA VAL A 73 -0.70 -9.78 0.39
C VAL A 73 -0.29 -8.43 -0.15
N HIS A 74 -0.81 -7.36 0.43
CA HIS A 74 -0.42 -5.99 0.10
C HIS A 74 0.76 -5.55 0.96
N CYS A 75 1.64 -4.75 0.40
CA CYS A 75 2.77 -4.13 1.07
C CYS A 75 2.61 -2.62 1.11
N TYR A 76 2.83 -2.05 2.29
CA TYR A 76 2.96 -0.61 2.50
C TYR A 76 4.28 -0.32 3.19
N SER A 77 4.88 0.84 2.94
CA SER A 77 6.10 1.28 3.62
C SER A 77 5.91 2.60 4.37
N SER A 78 6.63 2.77 5.48
CA SER A 78 6.58 3.98 6.31
C SER A 78 7.92 4.27 6.96
N LYS A 79 8.18 5.55 7.24
CA LYS A 79 9.32 6.01 8.06
C LYS A 79 8.92 6.39 9.48
N ASP A 80 7.62 6.49 9.75
CA ASP A 80 7.12 7.04 11.01
C ASP A 80 5.94 6.24 11.63
N LEU A 81 5.48 5.18 10.95
CA LEU A 81 4.33 4.36 11.29
C LEU A 81 2.96 5.07 11.19
N TYR A 82 2.93 6.34 10.84
CA TYR A 82 1.69 7.12 10.69
C TYR A 82 1.31 7.29 9.23
N ASN A 83 2.32 7.57 8.39
CA ASN A 83 2.15 7.85 6.98
C ASN A 83 2.69 6.69 6.16
N TRP A 84 1.82 6.05 5.40
CA TRP A 84 2.13 4.84 4.66
C TRP A 84 2.08 5.08 3.17
N LYS A 85 3.13 4.65 2.48
CA LYS A 85 3.21 4.63 1.03
C LYS A 85 2.73 3.27 0.53
N ASP A 86 1.87 3.26 -0.49
CA ASP A 86 1.46 2.05 -1.19
C ASP A 86 2.61 1.50 -2.06
N GLU A 87 3.10 0.30 -1.74
CA GLU A 87 4.11 -0.43 -2.51
C GLU A 87 3.49 -1.52 -3.42
N GLY A 88 2.17 -1.72 -3.33
CA GLY A 88 1.43 -2.68 -4.15
C GLY A 88 1.33 -4.08 -3.57
N ILE A 89 0.92 -5.03 -4.42
CA ILE A 89 0.72 -6.42 -4.03
C ILE A 89 2.06 -7.16 -4.03
N ALA A 90 2.52 -7.58 -2.85
CA ALA A 90 3.76 -8.33 -2.68
C ALA A 90 3.62 -9.81 -3.04
N LEU A 91 2.43 -10.39 -2.84
CA LEU A 91 2.10 -11.76 -3.22
C LEU A 91 0.67 -11.80 -3.73
N SER A 92 0.46 -12.11 -5.00
CA SER A 92 -0.87 -12.23 -5.59
C SER A 92 -1.40 -13.66 -5.46
N VAL A 93 -2.71 -13.81 -5.28
CA VAL A 93 -3.36 -15.12 -5.48
C VAL A 93 -3.24 -15.54 -6.95
N VAL A 94 -3.21 -16.85 -7.19
CA VAL A 94 -3.19 -17.44 -8.54
C VAL A 94 -4.63 -17.75 -8.96
N PRO A 95 -5.20 -17.05 -9.95
CA PRO A 95 -6.62 -17.20 -10.29
C PRO A 95 -6.94 -18.50 -11.05
N ASP A 96 -6.00 -19.00 -11.87
CA ASP A 96 -6.27 -20.02 -12.88
C ASP A 96 -5.64 -21.38 -12.55
N ASP A 97 -4.99 -21.53 -11.39
CA ASP A 97 -4.41 -22.80 -10.94
C ASP A 97 -5.02 -23.19 -9.58
N THR A 98 -6.01 -24.07 -9.63
CA THR A 98 -6.69 -24.58 -8.43
C THR A 98 -5.83 -25.52 -7.58
N THR A 99 -4.68 -25.97 -8.09
CA THR A 99 -3.73 -26.82 -7.35
C THR A 99 -2.72 -26.00 -6.55
N SER A 100 -2.63 -24.71 -6.82
CA SER A 100 -1.76 -23.79 -6.10
C SER A 100 -2.19 -23.60 -4.65
N HIS A 101 -1.25 -23.58 -3.71
CA HIS A 101 -1.53 -23.26 -2.32
C HIS A 101 -2.02 -21.82 -2.10
N ILE A 102 -1.80 -20.95 -3.09
CA ILE A 102 -2.28 -19.56 -3.12
C ILE A 102 -3.31 -19.36 -4.25
N ALA A 103 -4.08 -20.39 -4.58
CA ALA A 103 -5.17 -20.31 -5.53
C ALA A 103 -6.22 -19.29 -5.08
N LYS A 104 -6.99 -18.73 -6.02
CA LYS A 104 -8.13 -17.87 -5.69
C LYS A 104 -9.09 -18.60 -4.74
N GLY A 105 -9.47 -17.94 -3.65
CA GLY A 105 -10.30 -18.52 -2.60
C GLY A 105 -9.52 -19.24 -1.49
N CYS A 106 -8.18 -19.27 -1.59
CA CYS A 106 -7.34 -19.81 -0.51
C CYS A 106 -7.51 -19.02 0.80
N VAL A 107 -7.16 -19.65 1.90
CA VAL A 107 -6.99 -18.98 3.18
C VAL A 107 -5.57 -18.43 3.26
N LEU A 108 -5.44 -17.13 3.11
CA LEU A 108 -4.17 -16.41 3.18
C LEU A 108 -4.27 -15.38 4.31
N GLU A 109 -4.01 -15.83 5.53
CA GLU A 109 -4.24 -15.04 6.74
C GLU A 109 -2.95 -14.74 7.49
N ARG A 110 -2.91 -13.55 8.11
CA ARG A 110 -1.85 -13.10 9.02
C ARG A 110 -0.45 -13.25 8.41
N PRO A 111 -0.22 -12.74 7.19
CA PRO A 111 1.07 -12.87 6.53
C PRO A 111 2.17 -12.24 7.38
N LYS A 112 3.32 -12.91 7.44
CA LYS A 112 4.53 -12.41 8.09
C LYS A 112 5.68 -12.53 7.13
N VAL A 113 6.55 -11.53 7.15
CA VAL A 113 7.81 -11.56 6.42
C VAL A 113 8.94 -11.54 7.43
N ILE A 114 9.87 -12.48 7.30
CA ILE A 114 11.06 -12.58 8.15
C ILE A 114 12.31 -12.59 7.28
N TYR A 115 13.41 -12.08 7.85
CA TYR A 115 14.71 -12.17 7.21
C TYR A 115 15.42 -13.47 7.60
N ASN A 116 15.73 -14.28 6.59
CA ASN A 116 16.55 -15.48 6.75
C ASN A 116 18.03 -15.12 6.56
N LYS A 117 18.72 -14.90 7.67
CA LYS A 117 20.13 -14.49 7.67
C LYS A 117 21.05 -15.53 7.02
N LYS A 118 20.69 -16.82 7.05
CA LYS A 118 21.52 -17.90 6.49
C LYS A 118 21.62 -17.81 4.97
N ASN A 119 20.52 -17.45 4.34
CA ASN A 119 20.39 -17.43 2.88
C ASN A 119 20.35 -16.01 2.32
N ASP A 120 20.45 -14.98 3.18
CA ASP A 120 20.30 -13.57 2.82
C ASP A 120 19.01 -13.27 2.04
N GLN A 121 17.88 -13.80 2.51
CA GLN A 121 16.60 -13.73 1.84
C GLN A 121 15.48 -13.35 2.81
N TYR A 122 14.48 -12.65 2.28
CA TYR A 122 13.20 -12.46 2.97
C TYR A 122 12.25 -13.60 2.59
N VAL A 123 11.55 -14.13 3.58
CA VAL A 123 10.60 -15.23 3.43
C VAL A 123 9.26 -14.79 4.00
N MET A 124 8.19 -15.01 3.25
CA MET A 124 6.81 -14.80 3.67
C MET A 124 6.18 -16.14 4.05
#